data_c0390bf020c3e58935ae515783a12e79
#
_entry.id   c0390bf020c3e58935ae515783a12e79
#
_cell.length_a   1.000
_cell.length_b   1.000
_cell.length_c   1.000
_cell.angle_alpha   90.00
_cell.angle_beta   90.00
_cell.angle_gamma   90.00
#
_symmetry.space_group_name_H-M   'P 1'
#
loop_
_entity.id
_entity.type
_entity.pdbx_description
1 polymer ?
#
loop_
_entity_poly.entity_id
_entity_poly.type
_entity_poly.pdbx_seq_one_letter_code
_entity_poly.pdbx_strand_id
1 'polypeptide(L)'
;MGSAITLIFFAIENGVDYVTKVALYNIHGLFAALAFSIGYYISTFYKGKFEIFLRLLISFISYLIIAFILAFVPPHVILTPLIVITLMLISSIYFAKKENFAIDKKVNISLSDILFRSILTISIFLVVSSLPKYVPSNIAGIFSSFPTILLPLLLIIHFRHSRLQARTIIKNTPFGLSSVVIYSLVVYFTYEKIGILYGTIVALISSVLYVVLQGKVLKFFKLIK
;
A
#
# COMPACT_ATOMS: atom_id res chain seq x y z
N MET A 1 4.29 -2.60 4.36
CA MET A 1 5.56 -3.38 4.38
C MET A 1 6.14 -3.65 2.99
N GLY A 2 5.33 -3.96 1.95
CA GLY A 2 5.88 -4.20 0.60
C GLY A 2 6.73 -3.05 0.09
N SER A 3 6.22 -1.82 0.11
CA SER A 3 6.96 -0.63 -0.30
C SER A 3 8.26 -0.41 0.49
N ALA A 4 8.28 -0.73 1.80
CA ALA A 4 9.48 -0.59 2.60
C ALA A 4 10.60 -1.53 2.11
N ILE A 5 10.27 -2.80 1.87
CA ILE A 5 11.23 -3.79 1.34
C ILE A 5 11.72 -3.36 -0.04
N THR A 6 10.82 -2.87 -0.90
CA THR A 6 11.18 -2.39 -2.24
C THR A 6 12.14 -1.20 -2.18
N LEU A 7 11.91 -0.22 -1.29
CA LEU A 7 12.79 0.94 -1.13
C LEU A 7 14.17 0.55 -0.58
N ILE A 8 14.23 -0.39 0.38
CA ILE A 8 15.50 -0.93 0.88
C ILE A 8 16.27 -1.59 -0.26
N PHE A 9 15.60 -2.44 -1.05
CA PHE A 9 16.19 -3.14 -2.16
C PHE A 9 16.74 -2.17 -3.23
N PHE A 10 15.94 -1.15 -3.58
CA PHE A 10 16.39 -0.09 -4.50
C PHE A 10 17.60 0.67 -3.98
N ALA A 11 17.67 0.92 -2.66
CA ALA A 11 18.82 1.58 -2.05
C ALA A 11 20.11 0.74 -2.17
N ILE A 12 19.98 -0.58 -1.99
CA ILE A 12 21.11 -1.51 -2.07
C ILE A 12 21.59 -1.66 -3.53
N GLU A 13 20.68 -1.79 -4.49
CA GLU A 13 21.04 -2.03 -5.89
C GLU A 13 21.40 -0.77 -6.68
N ASN A 14 20.72 0.36 -6.43
CA ASN A 14 20.83 1.57 -7.26
C ASN A 14 21.42 2.77 -6.51
N GLY A 15 21.73 2.60 -5.23
CA GLY A 15 22.32 3.63 -4.40
C GLY A 15 21.33 4.56 -3.71
N VAL A 16 21.86 5.35 -2.78
CA VAL A 16 21.08 6.21 -1.88
C VAL A 16 20.43 7.37 -2.64
N ASP A 17 21.15 8.02 -3.55
CA ASP A 17 20.63 9.16 -4.33
C ASP A 17 19.42 8.75 -5.20
N TYR A 18 19.44 7.54 -5.72
CA TYR A 18 18.35 7.00 -6.49
C TYR A 18 17.10 6.79 -5.61
N VAL A 19 17.28 6.09 -4.48
CA VAL A 19 16.12 5.76 -3.62
C VAL A 19 15.52 6.99 -2.94
N THR A 20 16.30 8.02 -2.67
CA THR A 20 15.79 9.28 -2.13
C THR A 20 14.77 9.91 -3.08
N LYS A 21 15.06 9.96 -4.38
CA LYS A 21 14.10 10.40 -5.39
C LYS A 21 12.89 9.48 -5.47
N VAL A 22 13.13 8.17 -5.55
CA VAL A 22 12.08 7.14 -5.60
C VAL A 22 11.14 7.20 -4.39
N ALA A 23 11.64 7.52 -3.20
CA ALA A 23 10.82 7.62 -1.99
C ALA A 23 9.72 8.69 -2.09
N LEU A 24 9.99 9.83 -2.73
CA LEU A 24 8.98 10.85 -3.00
C LEU A 24 7.93 10.36 -4.01
N TYR A 25 8.38 9.71 -5.08
CA TYR A 25 7.46 9.12 -6.06
C TYR A 25 6.69 7.92 -5.49
N ASN A 26 7.24 7.20 -4.50
CA ASN A 26 6.50 6.19 -3.75
C ASN A 26 5.32 6.80 -3.00
N ILE A 27 5.53 7.95 -2.31
CA ILE A 27 4.43 8.68 -1.66
C ILE A 27 3.37 9.07 -2.70
N HIS A 28 3.79 9.54 -3.86
CA HIS A 28 2.90 9.88 -4.97
C HIS A 28 2.11 8.66 -5.44
N GLY A 29 2.78 7.52 -5.59
CA GLY A 29 2.15 6.26 -5.97
C GLY A 29 1.13 5.72 -4.96
N LEU A 30 1.14 6.18 -3.70
CA LEU A 30 0.13 5.79 -2.71
C LEU A 30 -1.27 6.31 -3.06
N PHE A 31 -1.41 7.36 -3.88
CA PHE A 31 -2.71 7.71 -4.47
C PHE A 31 -3.24 6.57 -5.36
N ALA A 32 -2.36 5.98 -6.17
CA ALA A 32 -2.74 4.85 -7.02
C ALA A 32 -3.09 3.61 -6.18
N ALA A 33 -2.35 3.35 -5.08
CA ALA A 33 -2.66 2.28 -4.15
C ALA A 33 -4.01 2.49 -3.43
N LEU A 34 -4.36 3.74 -3.12
CA LEU A 34 -5.69 4.09 -2.60
C LEU A 34 -6.77 3.85 -3.67
N ALA A 35 -6.53 4.27 -4.91
CA ALA A 35 -7.45 4.02 -6.03
C ALA A 35 -7.68 2.52 -6.27
N PHE A 36 -6.63 1.70 -6.21
CA PHE A 36 -6.74 0.24 -6.21
C PHE A 36 -7.69 -0.26 -5.12
N SER A 37 -7.51 0.23 -3.90
CA SER A 37 -8.33 -0.17 -2.76
C SER A 37 -9.79 0.23 -2.91
N ILE A 38 -10.06 1.44 -3.39
CA ILE A 38 -11.40 1.94 -3.65
C ILE A 38 -12.05 1.15 -4.80
N GLY A 39 -11.33 0.93 -5.90
CA GLY A 39 -11.80 0.14 -7.04
C GLY A 39 -12.20 -1.28 -6.63
N TYR A 40 -11.35 -1.94 -5.81
CA TYR A 40 -11.69 -3.25 -5.27
C TYR A 40 -12.92 -3.19 -4.37
N TYR A 41 -13.01 -2.21 -3.46
CA TYR A 41 -14.16 -2.05 -2.57
C TYR A 41 -15.47 -1.88 -3.35
N ILE A 42 -15.49 -0.98 -4.35
CA ILE A 42 -16.68 -0.74 -5.18
C ILE A 42 -17.06 -2.02 -5.94
N SER A 43 -16.09 -2.72 -6.53
CA SER A 43 -16.35 -3.95 -7.27
C SER A 43 -16.90 -5.09 -6.40
N THR A 44 -16.75 -5.04 -5.06
CA THR A 44 -17.35 -6.05 -4.16
C THR A 44 -18.88 -6.02 -4.13
N PHE A 45 -19.53 -4.96 -4.63
CA PHE A 45 -20.99 -4.91 -4.75
C PHE A 45 -21.51 -5.70 -5.95
N TYR A 46 -20.66 -5.94 -6.96
CA TYR A 46 -21.02 -6.80 -8.09
C TYR A 46 -21.07 -8.27 -7.66
N LYS A 47 -22.10 -8.97 -8.12
CA LYS A 47 -22.32 -10.41 -7.91
C LYS A 47 -22.49 -11.06 -9.26
N GLY A 48 -21.56 -11.93 -9.64
CA GLY A 48 -21.63 -12.61 -10.94
C GLY A 48 -20.61 -13.72 -11.05
N LYS A 49 -20.70 -14.50 -12.13
CA LYS A 49 -19.85 -15.68 -12.36
C LYS A 49 -18.35 -15.37 -12.42
N PHE A 50 -17.96 -14.16 -12.87
CA PHE A 50 -16.57 -13.70 -12.98
C PHE A 50 -16.21 -12.62 -11.94
N GLU A 51 -16.84 -12.65 -10.76
CA GLU A 51 -16.71 -11.57 -9.78
C GLU A 51 -15.27 -11.27 -9.34
N ILE A 52 -14.41 -12.29 -9.14
CA ILE A 52 -13.02 -12.09 -8.73
C ILE A 52 -12.19 -11.44 -9.85
N PHE A 53 -12.37 -11.90 -11.07
CA PHE A 53 -11.68 -11.35 -12.23
C PHE A 53 -12.04 -9.87 -12.43
N LEU A 54 -13.33 -9.53 -12.39
CA LEU A 54 -13.79 -8.14 -12.50
C LEU A 54 -13.28 -7.25 -11.35
N ARG A 55 -13.22 -7.77 -10.12
CA ARG A 55 -12.66 -7.03 -8.99
C ARG A 55 -11.20 -6.68 -9.19
N LEU A 56 -10.41 -7.67 -9.60
CA LEU A 56 -9.01 -7.45 -9.90
C LEU A 56 -8.85 -6.48 -11.06
N LEU A 57 -9.58 -6.69 -12.16
CA LEU A 57 -9.52 -5.84 -13.36
C LEU A 57 -9.83 -4.38 -13.00
N ILE A 58 -10.93 -4.12 -12.30
CA ILE A 58 -11.31 -2.76 -11.89
C ILE A 58 -10.24 -2.15 -10.97
N SER A 59 -9.72 -2.93 -10.03
CA SER A 59 -8.67 -2.45 -9.10
C SER A 59 -7.38 -2.10 -9.84
N PHE A 60 -6.93 -2.97 -10.77
CA PHE A 60 -5.74 -2.73 -11.58
C PHE A 60 -5.93 -1.53 -12.51
N ILE A 61 -7.06 -1.43 -13.20
CA ILE A 61 -7.36 -0.28 -14.06
C ILE A 61 -7.36 1.01 -13.26
N SER A 62 -8.01 1.03 -12.08
CA SER A 62 -8.03 2.20 -11.20
C SER A 62 -6.62 2.59 -10.76
N TYR A 63 -5.77 1.61 -10.40
CA TYR A 63 -4.37 1.84 -10.07
C TYR A 63 -3.62 2.44 -11.26
N LEU A 64 -3.70 1.81 -12.44
CA LEU A 64 -2.93 2.20 -13.61
C LEU A 64 -3.32 3.59 -14.14
N ILE A 65 -4.61 3.94 -14.12
CA ILE A 65 -5.06 5.27 -14.53
C ILE A 65 -4.43 6.34 -13.64
N ILE A 66 -4.50 6.17 -12.31
CA ILE A 66 -3.93 7.14 -11.39
C ILE A 66 -2.38 7.14 -11.47
N ALA A 67 -1.75 5.97 -11.55
CA ALA A 67 -0.30 5.87 -11.72
C ALA A 67 0.19 6.57 -12.99
N PHE A 68 -0.53 6.41 -14.10
CA PHE A 68 -0.21 7.05 -15.38
C PHE A 68 -0.31 8.58 -15.27
N ILE A 69 -1.40 9.11 -14.70
CA ILE A 69 -1.56 10.56 -14.49
C ILE A 69 -0.43 11.12 -13.65
N LEU A 70 -0.10 10.43 -12.54
CA LEU A 70 0.91 10.87 -11.58
C LEU A 70 2.34 10.76 -12.11
N ALA A 71 2.58 9.93 -13.13
CA ALA A 71 3.90 9.84 -13.77
C ALA A 71 4.34 11.16 -14.43
N PHE A 72 3.39 12.00 -14.81
CA PHE A 72 3.64 13.31 -15.43
C PHE A 72 3.66 14.48 -14.43
N VAL A 73 3.31 14.23 -13.17
CA VAL A 73 3.24 15.27 -12.14
C VAL A 73 4.38 15.07 -11.14
N PRO A 74 5.32 16.02 -11.02
CA PRO A 74 6.39 15.89 -10.05
C PRO A 74 5.87 16.03 -8.61
N PRO A 75 6.29 15.17 -7.67
CA PRO A 75 5.90 15.27 -6.28
C PRO A 75 6.55 16.48 -5.60
N HIS A 76 5.78 17.19 -4.79
CA HIS A 76 6.31 18.23 -3.91
C HIS A 76 6.59 17.65 -2.53
N VAL A 77 7.77 17.92 -1.96
CA VAL A 77 8.27 17.31 -0.72
C VAL A 77 7.30 17.46 0.47
N ILE A 78 6.61 18.60 0.58
CA ILE A 78 5.69 18.90 1.68
C ILE A 78 4.23 18.68 1.27
N LEU A 79 3.80 19.20 0.13
CA LEU A 79 2.39 19.17 -0.26
C LEU A 79 1.91 17.75 -0.59
N THR A 80 2.73 16.97 -1.30
CA THR A 80 2.34 15.61 -1.68
C THR A 80 2.04 14.72 -0.46
N PRO A 81 2.94 14.58 0.54
CA PRO A 81 2.64 13.81 1.74
C PRO A 81 1.42 14.32 2.51
N LEU A 82 1.27 15.65 2.63
CA LEU A 82 0.15 16.25 3.33
C LEU A 82 -1.20 15.88 2.67
N ILE A 83 -1.29 15.99 1.35
CA ILE A 83 -2.50 15.65 0.61
C ILE A 83 -2.78 14.13 0.72
N VAL A 84 -1.74 13.27 0.56
CA VAL A 84 -1.90 11.81 0.66
C VAL A 84 -2.40 11.43 2.05
N ILE A 85 -1.77 11.92 3.13
CA ILE A 85 -2.17 11.62 4.50
C ILE A 85 -3.62 12.09 4.73
N THR A 86 -3.96 13.30 4.31
CA THR A 86 -5.31 13.84 4.46
C THR A 86 -6.35 12.97 3.76
N LEU A 87 -6.11 12.55 2.52
CA LEU A 87 -7.01 11.64 1.79
C LEU A 87 -7.10 10.27 2.43
N MET A 88 -5.98 9.72 2.94
CA MET A 88 -5.98 8.45 3.68
C MET A 88 -6.79 8.54 4.97
N LEU A 89 -6.69 9.65 5.72
CA LEU A 89 -7.47 9.89 6.92
C LEU A 89 -8.97 10.02 6.61
N ILE A 90 -9.32 10.83 5.61
CA ILE A 90 -10.72 10.99 5.17
C ILE A 90 -11.30 9.64 4.75
N SER A 91 -10.55 8.88 3.94
CA SER A 91 -10.95 7.54 3.50
C SER A 91 -11.12 6.58 4.68
N SER A 92 -10.19 6.60 5.64
CA SER A 92 -10.25 5.76 6.84
C SER A 92 -11.48 6.07 7.69
N ILE A 93 -11.81 7.35 7.90
CA ILE A 93 -13.00 7.79 8.64
C ILE A 93 -14.28 7.40 7.88
N TYR A 94 -14.31 7.61 6.57
CA TYR A 94 -15.46 7.22 5.74
C TYR A 94 -15.72 5.73 5.83
N PHE A 95 -14.68 4.91 5.67
CA PHE A 95 -14.81 3.46 5.72
C PHE A 95 -15.05 2.92 7.14
N ALA A 96 -14.60 3.59 8.18
CA ALA A 96 -14.86 3.19 9.56
C ALA A 96 -16.36 3.14 9.90
N LYS A 97 -17.18 4.00 9.24
CA LYS A 97 -18.63 4.02 9.38
C LYS A 97 -19.36 2.88 8.67
N LYS A 98 -18.65 2.11 7.82
CA LYS A 98 -19.24 0.98 7.09
C LYS A 98 -19.16 -0.29 7.93
N GLU A 99 -20.08 -1.22 7.70
CA GLU A 99 -20.14 -2.49 8.42
C GLU A 99 -18.84 -3.29 8.33
N ASN A 100 -18.47 -3.89 9.46
CA ASN A 100 -17.41 -4.90 9.54
C ASN A 100 -18.07 -6.28 9.50
N PHE A 101 -17.63 -7.10 8.58
CA PHE A 101 -18.01 -8.50 8.55
C PHE A 101 -16.93 -9.29 9.30
N ALA A 102 -17.30 -9.80 10.48
CA ALA A 102 -16.38 -10.57 11.30
C ALA A 102 -15.92 -11.84 10.56
N ILE A 103 -14.69 -12.26 10.83
CA ILE A 103 -14.21 -13.57 10.44
C ILE A 103 -14.68 -14.53 11.54
N ASP A 104 -15.89 -15.07 11.41
CA ASP A 104 -16.55 -15.88 12.43
C ASP A 104 -15.88 -17.25 12.66
N LYS A 105 -14.96 -17.66 11.82
CA LYS A 105 -14.21 -18.91 11.96
C LYS A 105 -12.73 -18.62 12.08
N LYS A 106 -12.05 -19.34 12.99
CA LYS A 106 -10.59 -19.37 13.01
C LYS A 106 -10.09 -19.68 11.59
N VAL A 107 -9.31 -18.77 11.04
CA VAL A 107 -8.70 -18.94 9.72
C VAL A 107 -7.68 -20.06 9.85
N ASN A 108 -8.04 -21.25 9.47
CA ASN A 108 -7.07 -22.34 9.32
C ASN A 108 -6.25 -22.06 8.05
N ILE A 109 -5.13 -21.37 8.24
CA ILE A 109 -4.18 -21.10 7.16
C ILE A 109 -3.46 -22.39 6.86
N SER A 110 -3.72 -22.98 5.72
CA SER A 110 -3.03 -24.18 5.27
C SER A 110 -1.63 -23.83 4.76
N LEU A 111 -0.72 -24.83 4.77
CA LEU A 111 0.61 -24.65 4.19
C LEU A 111 0.53 -24.21 2.71
N SER A 112 -0.43 -24.74 1.97
CA SER A 112 -0.67 -24.33 0.57
C SER A 112 -1.05 -22.85 0.43
N ASP A 113 -1.79 -22.29 1.39
CA ASP A 113 -2.13 -20.86 1.38
C ASP A 113 -0.90 -19.97 1.64
N ILE A 114 -0.03 -20.41 2.55
CA ILE A 114 1.25 -19.73 2.82
C ILE A 114 2.13 -19.76 1.58
N LEU A 115 2.29 -20.94 0.96
CA LEU A 115 3.09 -21.11 -0.24
C LEU A 115 2.55 -20.27 -1.41
N PHE A 116 1.25 -20.32 -1.68
CA PHE A 116 0.61 -19.51 -2.73
C PHE A 116 0.84 -18.01 -2.50
N ARG A 117 0.61 -17.53 -1.27
CA ARG A 117 0.84 -16.15 -0.90
C ARG A 117 2.30 -15.73 -1.07
N SER A 118 3.23 -16.60 -0.63
CA SER A 118 4.66 -16.34 -0.73
C SER A 118 5.12 -16.27 -2.17
N ILE A 119 4.76 -17.24 -3.00
CA ILE A 119 5.12 -17.30 -4.42
C ILE A 119 4.58 -16.05 -5.14
N LEU A 120 3.30 -15.72 -4.97
CA LEU A 120 2.70 -14.58 -5.63
C LEU A 120 3.31 -13.26 -5.15
N THR A 121 3.56 -13.11 -3.84
CA THR A 121 4.23 -11.92 -3.30
C THR A 121 5.65 -11.77 -3.85
N ILE A 122 6.42 -12.85 -3.89
CA ILE A 122 7.79 -12.85 -4.42
C ILE A 122 7.76 -12.51 -5.91
N SER A 123 6.86 -13.12 -6.70
CA SER A 123 6.75 -12.84 -8.13
C SER A 123 6.46 -11.36 -8.41
N ILE A 124 5.50 -10.78 -7.69
CA ILE A 124 5.18 -9.35 -7.83
C ILE A 124 6.35 -8.50 -7.38
N PHE A 125 7.01 -8.86 -6.27
CA PHE A 125 8.18 -8.14 -5.77
C PHE A 125 9.33 -8.15 -6.80
N LEU A 126 9.63 -9.29 -7.40
CA LEU A 126 10.67 -9.41 -8.43
C LEU A 126 10.38 -8.52 -9.64
N VAL A 127 9.13 -8.49 -10.10
CA VAL A 127 8.71 -7.59 -11.19
C VAL A 127 8.94 -6.13 -10.79
N VAL A 128 8.45 -5.71 -9.62
CA VAL A 128 8.58 -4.32 -9.17
C VAL A 128 10.04 -3.94 -8.91
N SER A 129 10.83 -4.85 -8.32
CA SER A 129 12.24 -4.60 -8.01
C SER A 129 13.13 -4.53 -9.26
N SER A 130 12.72 -5.14 -10.37
CA SER A 130 13.45 -5.05 -11.63
C SER A 130 13.18 -3.76 -12.41
N LEU A 131 12.14 -2.99 -12.06
CA LEU A 131 11.74 -1.78 -12.79
C LEU A 131 12.85 -0.74 -12.97
N PRO A 132 13.74 -0.46 -11.99
CA PRO A 132 14.83 0.51 -12.16
C PRO A 132 15.73 0.28 -13.36
N LYS A 133 15.79 -0.97 -13.86
CA LYS A 133 16.59 -1.34 -15.04
C LYS A 133 15.93 -0.91 -16.37
N TYR A 134 14.61 -0.69 -16.38
CA TYR A 134 13.82 -0.51 -17.60
C TYR A 134 13.09 0.82 -17.66
N VAL A 135 12.84 1.45 -16.51
CA VAL A 135 12.05 2.68 -16.43
C VAL A 135 12.72 3.73 -15.55
N PRO A 136 12.45 5.03 -15.78
CA PRO A 136 12.99 6.10 -14.95
C PRO A 136 12.45 6.06 -13.51
N SER A 137 13.15 6.75 -12.60
CA SER A 137 12.90 6.72 -11.15
C SER A 137 11.47 7.15 -10.74
N ASN A 138 10.83 8.03 -11.50
CA ASN A 138 9.44 8.43 -11.26
C ASN A 138 8.47 7.23 -11.41
N ILE A 139 8.59 6.47 -12.49
CA ILE A 139 7.76 5.30 -12.74
C ILE A 139 8.08 4.20 -11.72
N ALA A 140 9.38 3.88 -11.52
CA ALA A 140 9.78 2.88 -10.53
C ALA A 140 9.28 3.24 -9.11
N GLY A 141 9.33 4.53 -8.75
CA GLY A 141 8.83 5.04 -7.48
C GLY A 141 7.32 4.87 -7.32
N ILE A 142 6.54 5.24 -8.31
CA ILE A 142 5.09 5.04 -8.27
C ILE A 142 4.75 3.55 -8.13
N PHE A 143 5.37 2.69 -8.93
CA PHE A 143 5.11 1.25 -8.87
C PHE A 143 5.63 0.57 -7.59
N SER A 144 6.62 1.15 -6.90
CA SER A 144 7.06 0.64 -5.60
C SER A 144 5.97 0.73 -4.51
N SER A 145 4.92 1.54 -4.73
CA SER A 145 3.73 1.60 -3.87
C SER A 145 2.68 0.53 -4.19
N PHE A 146 2.89 -0.28 -5.23
CA PHE A 146 1.95 -1.31 -5.61
C PHE A 146 1.65 -2.27 -4.44
N PRO A 147 0.40 -2.69 -4.22
CA PRO A 147 -0.01 -3.47 -3.05
C PRO A 147 0.42 -4.95 -3.14
N THR A 148 1.72 -5.19 -3.19
CA THR A 148 2.35 -6.52 -3.38
C THR A 148 1.92 -7.56 -2.34
N ILE A 149 1.69 -7.16 -1.10
CA ILE A 149 1.28 -8.04 0.01
C ILE A 149 -0.25 -8.12 0.11
N LEU A 150 -0.94 -7.01 -0.17
CA LEU A 150 -2.38 -6.92 -0.05
C LEU A 150 -3.10 -7.75 -1.11
N LEU A 151 -2.61 -7.75 -2.35
CA LEU A 151 -3.22 -8.48 -3.45
C LEU A 151 -3.30 -10.00 -3.19
N PRO A 152 -2.20 -10.71 -2.84
CA PRO A 152 -2.28 -12.12 -2.48
C PRO A 152 -3.19 -12.39 -1.29
N LEU A 153 -3.20 -11.51 -0.29
CA LEU A 153 -4.09 -11.63 0.87
C LEU A 153 -5.56 -11.56 0.46
N LEU A 154 -5.93 -10.61 -0.39
CA LEU A 154 -7.31 -10.47 -0.88
C LEU A 154 -7.76 -11.69 -1.66
N LEU A 155 -6.90 -12.28 -2.49
CA LEU A 155 -7.18 -13.49 -3.22
C LEU A 155 -7.47 -14.67 -2.28
N ILE A 156 -6.61 -14.91 -1.29
CA ILE A 156 -6.81 -15.99 -0.31
C ILE A 156 -8.13 -15.80 0.44
N ILE A 157 -8.38 -14.60 0.95
CA ILE A 157 -9.60 -14.33 1.71
C ILE A 157 -10.84 -14.48 0.82
N HIS A 158 -10.76 -14.08 -0.44
CA HIS A 158 -11.87 -14.25 -1.37
C HIS A 158 -12.18 -15.74 -1.63
N PHE A 159 -11.16 -16.55 -1.89
CA PHE A 159 -11.34 -17.98 -2.22
C PHE A 159 -11.65 -18.84 -0.99
N ARG A 160 -11.06 -18.54 0.18
CA ARG A 160 -11.19 -19.37 1.37
C ARG A 160 -12.34 -18.99 2.30
N HIS A 161 -12.77 -17.72 2.24
CA HIS A 161 -13.76 -17.22 3.19
C HIS A 161 -14.97 -16.58 2.49
N SER A 162 -14.91 -15.30 2.23
CA SER A 162 -15.99 -14.61 1.53
C SER A 162 -15.57 -13.24 0.99
N ARG A 163 -16.33 -12.76 0.00
CA ARG A 163 -16.21 -11.40 -0.52
C ARG A 163 -16.43 -10.32 0.56
N LEU A 164 -17.29 -10.59 1.54
CA LEU A 164 -17.61 -9.63 2.60
C LEU A 164 -16.41 -9.43 3.53
N GLN A 165 -15.67 -10.51 3.82
CA GLN A 165 -14.44 -10.44 4.61
C GLN A 165 -13.32 -9.75 3.83
N ALA A 166 -13.18 -10.03 2.53
CA ALA A 166 -12.26 -9.27 1.66
C ALA A 166 -12.60 -7.77 1.64
N ARG A 167 -13.90 -7.40 1.63
CA ARG A 167 -14.38 -6.02 1.76
C ARG A 167 -13.95 -5.38 3.08
N THR A 168 -14.00 -6.12 4.18
CA THR A 168 -13.56 -5.62 5.50
C THR A 168 -12.06 -5.36 5.53
N ILE A 169 -11.24 -6.19 4.90
CA ILE A 169 -9.79 -5.99 4.82
C ILE A 169 -9.48 -4.75 3.99
N ILE A 170 -10.05 -4.67 2.78
CA ILE A 170 -9.71 -3.58 1.85
C ILE A 170 -10.13 -2.21 2.36
N LYS A 171 -11.27 -2.11 3.05
CA LYS A 171 -11.73 -0.83 3.61
C LYS A 171 -10.82 -0.29 4.72
N ASN A 172 -10.06 -1.15 5.39
CA ASN A 172 -9.10 -0.74 6.42
C ASN A 172 -7.71 -0.43 5.85
N THR A 173 -7.49 -0.67 4.54
CA THR A 173 -6.21 -0.43 3.88
C THR A 173 -5.73 1.03 3.95
N PRO A 174 -6.58 2.06 3.78
CA PRO A 174 -6.13 3.45 3.86
C PRO A 174 -5.48 3.80 5.20
N PHE A 175 -5.96 3.21 6.31
CA PHE A 175 -5.37 3.39 7.63
C PHE A 175 -3.92 2.89 7.67
N GLY A 176 -3.64 1.72 7.08
CA GLY A 176 -2.28 1.18 7.00
C GLY A 176 -1.39 1.89 5.98
N LEU A 177 -1.95 2.32 4.84
CA LEU A 177 -1.18 3.02 3.80
C LEU A 177 -0.62 4.37 4.28
N SER A 178 -1.31 5.07 5.19
CA SER A 178 -0.84 6.34 5.74
C SER A 178 0.52 6.22 6.45
N SER A 179 0.83 5.06 7.05
CA SER A 179 2.13 4.82 7.68
C SER A 179 3.27 4.69 6.66
N VAL A 180 2.96 4.26 5.43
CA VAL A 180 3.96 4.15 4.36
C VAL A 180 4.39 5.55 3.90
N VAL A 181 3.51 6.55 3.97
CA VAL A 181 3.87 7.96 3.71
C VAL A 181 4.97 8.40 4.67
N ILE A 182 4.79 8.12 5.97
CA ILE A 182 5.79 8.48 7.00
C ILE A 182 7.09 7.72 6.77
N TYR A 183 7.02 6.41 6.48
CA TYR A 183 8.20 5.63 6.16
C TYR A 183 8.99 6.25 5.00
N SER A 184 8.34 6.53 3.88
CA SER A 184 8.97 7.06 2.68
C SER A 184 9.51 8.48 2.88
N LEU A 185 8.82 9.32 3.67
CA LEU A 185 9.35 10.63 4.07
C LEU A 185 10.62 10.52 4.89
N VAL A 186 10.64 9.62 5.88
CA VAL A 186 11.83 9.44 6.70
C VAL A 186 12.98 8.88 5.86
N VAL A 187 12.73 7.94 4.97
CA VAL A 187 13.73 7.46 4.00
C VAL A 187 14.30 8.63 3.19
N TYR A 188 13.45 9.50 2.66
CA TYR A 188 13.87 10.68 1.90
C TYR A 188 14.83 11.58 2.68
N PHE A 189 14.58 11.83 3.97
CA PHE A 189 15.37 12.76 4.78
C PHE A 189 16.60 12.13 5.45
N THR A 190 16.64 10.80 5.59
CA THR A 190 17.63 10.14 6.45
C THR A 190 18.65 9.30 5.71
N TYR A 191 18.31 8.69 4.58
CA TYR A 191 19.23 7.76 3.92
C TYR A 191 20.55 8.41 3.50
N GLU A 192 20.51 9.62 2.95
CA GLU A 192 21.72 10.37 2.59
C GLU A 192 22.56 10.78 3.80
N LYS A 193 21.91 10.99 4.97
CA LYS A 193 22.58 11.53 6.16
C LYS A 193 23.17 10.46 7.06
N ILE A 194 22.44 9.37 7.27
CA ILE A 194 22.77 8.33 8.27
C ILE A 194 22.85 6.92 7.68
N GLY A 195 22.76 6.82 6.34
CA GLY A 195 22.86 5.56 5.60
C GLY A 195 21.60 4.70 5.65
N ILE A 196 21.61 3.61 4.87
CA ILE A 196 20.45 2.75 4.66
C ILE A 196 20.00 2.07 5.95
N LEU A 197 20.94 1.50 6.74
CA LEU A 197 20.62 0.72 7.93
C LEU A 197 19.92 1.57 9.00
N TYR A 198 20.57 2.64 9.44
CA TYR A 198 20.02 3.52 10.49
C TYR A 198 18.80 4.28 9.99
N GLY A 199 18.80 4.74 8.75
CA GLY A 199 17.63 5.38 8.13
C GLY A 199 16.42 4.47 8.08
N THR A 200 16.61 3.18 7.77
CA THR A 200 15.52 2.18 7.79
C THR A 200 14.96 1.96 9.19
N ILE A 201 15.83 1.84 10.21
CA ILE A 201 15.38 1.67 11.60
C ILE A 201 14.55 2.87 12.05
N VAL A 202 15.03 4.09 11.80
CA VAL A 202 14.31 5.33 12.11
C VAL A 202 12.98 5.40 11.36
N ALA A 203 12.95 5.04 10.07
CA ALA A 203 11.74 5.04 9.26
C ALA A 203 10.70 4.03 9.77
N LEU A 204 11.12 2.83 10.16
CA LEU A 204 10.23 1.82 10.74
C LEU A 204 9.66 2.27 12.08
N ILE A 205 10.50 2.77 12.99
CA ILE A 205 10.05 3.28 14.30
C ILE A 205 9.04 4.42 14.10
N SER A 206 9.36 5.39 13.25
CA SER A 206 8.49 6.54 12.98
C SER A 206 7.14 6.12 12.40
N SER A 207 7.12 5.16 11.48
CA SER A 207 5.88 4.66 10.88
C SER A 207 5.02 3.88 11.89
N VAL A 208 5.63 3.10 12.78
CA VAL A 208 4.91 2.39 13.86
C VAL A 208 4.33 3.39 14.86
N LEU A 209 5.13 4.36 15.31
CA LEU A 209 4.66 5.42 16.22
C LEU A 209 3.49 6.20 15.62
N TYR A 210 3.58 6.54 14.34
CA TYR A 210 2.50 7.21 13.61
C TYR A 210 1.19 6.40 13.64
N VAL A 211 1.22 5.10 13.34
CA VAL A 211 0.00 4.25 13.36
C VAL A 211 -0.62 4.21 14.75
N VAL A 212 0.20 4.08 15.79
CA VAL A 212 -0.28 4.08 17.17
C VAL A 212 -0.94 5.41 17.53
N LEU A 213 -0.29 6.52 17.19
CA LEU A 213 -0.83 7.87 17.41
C LEU A 213 -2.11 8.12 16.62
N GLN A 214 -2.12 7.78 15.33
CA GLN A 214 -3.29 7.87 14.46
C GLN A 214 -4.48 7.10 15.05
N GLY A 215 -4.25 5.85 15.52
CA GLY A 215 -5.29 5.04 16.13
C GLY A 215 -5.85 5.67 17.42
N LYS A 216 -4.98 6.21 18.29
CA LYS A 216 -5.39 6.90 19.51
C LYS A 216 -6.21 8.16 19.20
N VAL A 217 -5.74 9.00 18.27
CA VAL A 217 -6.41 10.23 17.85
C VAL A 217 -7.79 9.94 17.28
N LEU A 218 -7.89 8.99 16.34
CA LEU A 218 -9.19 8.65 15.73
C LEU A 218 -10.18 8.06 16.74
N LYS A 219 -9.71 7.27 17.73
CA LYS A 219 -10.53 6.78 18.84
C LYS A 219 -10.96 7.91 19.78
N PHE A 220 -10.06 8.81 20.15
CA PHE A 220 -10.36 9.95 21.01
C PHE A 220 -11.49 10.81 20.43
N PHE A 221 -11.46 11.07 19.13
CA PHE A 221 -12.53 11.80 18.43
C PHE A 221 -13.75 10.92 18.08
N LYS A 222 -13.82 9.67 18.55
CA LYS A 222 -14.89 8.71 18.25
C LYS A 222 -15.15 8.53 16.74
N LEU A 223 -14.13 8.73 15.91
CA LEU A 223 -14.21 8.60 14.46
C LEU A 223 -14.10 7.14 14.00
N ILE A 224 -13.51 6.28 14.81
CA ILE A 224 -13.43 4.83 14.65
C ILE A 224 -13.86 4.15 15.95
N LYS A 225 -14.39 2.90 15.82
CA LYS A 225 -14.77 2.05 16.97
C LYS A 225 -13.58 1.28 17.51
#